data_dfdcc3e64317b5e5251719641dd2bcdb
#
_entry.id   dfdcc3e64317b5e5251719641dd2bcdb
#
_cell.length_a   1.000
_cell.length_b   1.000
_cell.length_c   1.000
_cell.angle_alpha   90.00
_cell.angle_beta   90.00
_cell.angle_gamma   90.00
#
_symmetry.space_group_name_H-M   'P 1'
#
loop_
_entity.id
_entity.type
_entity.pdbx_description
1 polymer ?
#
loop_
_entity_poly.entity_id
_entity_poly.type
_entity_poly.pdbx_seq_one_letter_code
_entity_poly.pdbx_strand_id
1 'polypeptide(L)'
;MKDDSSLKKKKRRWKPKGRQAENNYFEEVSNLFQGVNFKRDELIEYLHILQDNFGVLYDKHLVALSTITNLPLSEIYEVATFYAHFNIIKNAETYEPLNVVRVCESLTCELFGAHELLNKLKESENKNIKVVPGPCMGRCDVAPTVCVLSLIHI
;
A
#
# COMPACT_ATOMS: atom_id res chain seq x y z
N MET A 1 34.20 13.56 47.77
CA MET A 1 32.84 13.61 47.24
C MET A 1 32.92 14.14 45.80
N LYS A 2 32.83 13.26 44.81
CA LYS A 2 32.86 13.63 43.40
C LYS A 2 31.42 13.54 42.88
N ASP A 3 30.86 14.71 42.49
CA ASP A 3 29.57 14.79 41.85
C ASP A 3 29.62 14.11 40.49
N ASP A 4 28.91 12.98 40.38
CA ASP A 4 28.66 12.29 39.14
C ASP A 4 27.37 12.84 38.51
N SER A 5 27.50 14.00 37.90
CA SER A 5 26.41 14.54 37.07
C SER A 5 26.41 13.82 35.72
N SER A 6 25.79 12.64 35.68
CA SER A 6 25.55 11.90 34.47
C SER A 6 24.68 12.73 33.50
N LEU A 7 25.33 13.33 32.53
CA LEU A 7 24.73 14.00 31.37
C LEU A 7 23.80 13.01 30.66
N LYS A 8 22.53 13.02 31.03
CA LYS A 8 21.47 12.35 30.26
C LYS A 8 21.46 12.95 28.87
N LYS A 9 22.13 12.29 27.89
CA LYS A 9 22.02 12.62 26.48
C LYS A 9 20.54 12.61 26.12
N LYS A 10 19.95 13.80 25.95
CA LYS A 10 18.62 13.94 25.37
C LYS A 10 18.64 13.21 24.02
N LYS A 11 17.93 12.08 23.91
CA LYS A 11 17.69 11.43 22.63
C LYS A 11 17.10 12.49 21.70
N ARG A 12 17.88 12.90 20.69
CA ARG A 12 17.39 13.81 19.65
C ARG A 12 16.16 13.14 19.07
N ARG A 13 14.98 13.71 19.29
CA ARG A 13 13.77 13.30 18.62
C ARG A 13 14.04 13.45 17.13
N TRP A 14 14.15 12.33 16.42
CA TRP A 14 14.26 12.34 14.98
C TRP A 14 12.98 12.97 14.44
N LYS A 15 13.11 14.06 13.71
CA LYS A 15 12.01 14.64 12.95
C LYS A 15 12.23 14.27 11.50
N PRO A 16 11.24 13.70 10.81
CA PRO A 16 11.37 13.42 9.38
C PRO A 16 11.74 14.71 8.66
N LYS A 17 12.86 14.65 7.91
CA LYS A 17 13.23 15.73 7.01
C LYS A 17 12.41 15.58 5.75
N GLY A 18 11.64 16.57 5.35
CA GLY A 18 10.85 16.55 4.12
C GLY A 18 9.40 16.95 4.34
N ARG A 19 8.52 16.34 3.56
CA ARG A 19 7.09 16.63 3.58
C ARG A 19 6.51 16.40 4.98
N GLN A 20 5.81 17.39 5.51
CA GLN A 20 5.14 17.30 6.81
C GLN A 20 3.70 16.83 6.61
N ALA A 21 3.20 16.03 7.54
CA ALA A 21 1.80 15.60 7.52
C ALA A 21 0.88 16.79 7.80
N GLU A 22 -0.15 16.94 6.99
CA GLU A 22 -1.25 17.87 7.26
C GLU A 22 -2.07 17.35 8.45
N ASN A 23 -2.56 18.24 9.31
CA ASN A 23 -3.22 17.85 10.56
C ASN A 23 -4.41 16.90 10.35
N ASN A 24 -5.22 17.14 9.32
CA ASN A 24 -6.39 16.30 9.04
C ASN A 24 -6.00 14.84 8.78
N TYR A 25 -5.05 14.61 7.87
CA TYR A 25 -4.57 13.25 7.55
C TYR A 25 -3.81 12.60 8.70
N PHE A 26 -3.12 13.42 9.49
CA PHE A 26 -2.46 12.93 10.70
C PHE A 26 -3.47 12.42 11.73
N GLU A 27 -4.57 13.14 11.96
CA GLU A 27 -5.63 12.74 12.87
C GLU A 27 -6.36 11.48 12.37
N GLU A 28 -6.69 11.41 11.07
CA GLU A 28 -7.31 10.23 10.45
C GLU A 28 -6.46 8.97 10.67
N VAL A 29 -5.18 9.03 10.32
CA VAL A 29 -4.27 7.89 10.48
C VAL A 29 -4.01 7.60 11.96
N SER A 30 -3.88 8.61 12.81
CA SER A 30 -3.69 8.42 14.26
C SER A 30 -4.89 7.73 14.91
N ASN A 31 -6.10 8.07 14.50
CA ASN A 31 -7.32 7.45 15.00
C ASN A 31 -7.42 5.98 14.58
N LEU A 32 -7.00 5.67 13.36
CA LEU A 32 -6.99 4.31 12.84
C LEU A 32 -6.04 3.38 13.60
N PHE A 33 -4.92 3.92 14.07
CA PHE A 33 -3.88 3.17 14.78
C PHE A 33 -3.86 3.43 16.29
N GLN A 34 -4.99 3.77 16.91
CA GLN A 34 -5.06 3.98 18.35
C GLN A 34 -4.65 2.72 19.13
N GLY A 35 -3.69 2.88 20.04
CA GLY A 35 -3.20 1.79 20.89
C GLY A 35 -2.23 0.82 20.23
N VAL A 36 -1.85 1.04 18.97
CA VAL A 36 -0.87 0.23 18.26
C VAL A 36 0.55 0.61 18.68
N ASN A 37 1.33 -0.37 19.09
CA ASN A 37 2.77 -0.20 19.31
C ASN A 37 3.51 -0.48 18.00
N PHE A 38 3.93 0.56 17.31
CA PHE A 38 4.53 0.45 15.99
C PHE A 38 5.87 -0.28 15.99
N LYS A 39 5.99 -1.28 15.12
CA LYS A 39 7.22 -2.00 14.83
C LYS A 39 7.53 -1.91 13.33
N ARG A 40 8.82 -1.87 13.00
CA ARG A 40 9.27 -1.74 11.62
C ARG A 40 8.92 -2.95 10.75
N ASP A 41 8.97 -4.13 11.32
CA ASP A 41 8.66 -5.41 10.67
C ASP A 41 7.17 -5.59 10.32
N GLU A 42 6.30 -4.81 10.94
CA GLU A 42 4.85 -4.79 10.69
C GLU A 42 4.42 -3.72 9.68
N LEU A 43 5.35 -3.07 8.95
CA LEU A 43 5.04 -1.99 8.01
C LEU A 43 4.02 -2.41 6.94
N ILE A 44 4.12 -3.64 6.43
CA ILE A 44 3.18 -4.17 5.42
C ILE A 44 1.76 -4.22 5.97
N GLU A 45 1.59 -4.63 7.23
CA GLU A 45 0.28 -4.68 7.89
C GLU A 45 -0.34 -3.28 8.02
N TYR A 46 0.47 -2.28 8.34
CA TYR A 46 -0.02 -0.89 8.41
C TYR A 46 -0.47 -0.37 7.04
N LEU A 47 0.22 -0.76 5.97
CA LEU A 47 -0.18 -0.42 4.61
C LEU A 47 -1.49 -1.12 4.20
N HIS A 48 -1.68 -2.38 4.61
CA HIS A 48 -2.95 -3.08 4.40
C HIS A 48 -4.08 -2.39 5.14
N ILE A 49 -3.91 -2.09 6.43
CA ILE A 49 -4.92 -1.38 7.23
C ILE A 49 -5.31 -0.05 6.59
N LEU A 50 -4.34 0.73 6.10
CA LEU A 50 -4.62 1.97 5.39
C LEU A 50 -5.41 1.72 4.09
N GLN A 51 -4.96 0.78 3.27
CA GLN A 51 -5.63 0.51 2.00
C GLN A 51 -7.04 -0.06 2.20
N ASP A 52 -7.26 -0.93 3.18
CA ASP A 52 -8.57 -1.51 3.48
C ASP A 52 -9.57 -0.45 3.98
N ASN A 53 -9.09 0.55 4.73
CA ASN A 53 -9.96 1.63 5.22
C ASN A 53 -10.25 2.72 4.18
N PHE A 54 -9.26 3.06 3.37
CA PHE A 54 -9.37 4.18 2.41
C PHE A 54 -9.53 3.72 0.95
N GLY A 55 -9.50 2.41 0.70
CA GLY A 55 -9.57 1.80 -0.65
C GLY A 55 -8.27 1.91 -1.44
N VAL A 56 -7.42 2.87 -1.11
CA VAL A 56 -6.12 3.16 -1.76
C VAL A 56 -5.15 3.76 -0.75
N LEU A 57 -3.88 3.79 -1.11
CA LEU A 57 -2.84 4.49 -0.34
C LEU A 57 -2.68 5.92 -0.88
N TYR A 58 -3.25 6.90 -0.19
CA TYR A 58 -2.97 8.30 -0.51
C TYR A 58 -1.57 8.69 -0.05
N ASP A 59 -0.86 9.46 -0.86
CA ASP A 59 0.48 9.97 -0.53
C ASP A 59 0.49 10.75 0.80
N LYS A 60 -0.58 11.48 1.10
CA LYS A 60 -0.75 12.24 2.34
C LYS A 60 -0.88 11.34 3.57
N HIS A 61 -1.56 10.19 3.45
CA HIS A 61 -1.63 9.19 4.52
C HIS A 61 -0.28 8.51 4.76
N LEU A 62 0.50 8.27 3.69
CA LEU A 62 1.86 7.72 3.83
C LEU A 62 2.79 8.68 4.55
N VAL A 63 2.66 9.99 4.32
CA VAL A 63 3.40 11.02 5.08
C VAL A 63 2.97 11.03 6.55
N ALA A 64 1.68 10.91 6.83
CA ALA A 64 1.17 10.81 8.20
C ALA A 64 1.69 9.53 8.90
N LEU A 65 1.64 8.38 8.22
CA LEU A 65 2.19 7.12 8.71
C LEU A 65 3.69 7.24 9.03
N SER A 66 4.48 7.86 8.16
CA SER A 66 5.91 8.13 8.40
C SER A 66 6.13 8.91 9.70
N THR A 67 5.29 9.89 9.97
CA THR A 67 5.39 10.73 11.17
C THR A 67 5.03 9.94 12.44
N ILE A 68 4.00 9.11 12.37
CA ILE A 68 3.50 8.32 13.51
C ILE A 68 4.46 7.17 13.84
N THR A 69 4.92 6.43 12.82
CA THR A 69 5.81 5.27 12.99
C THR A 69 7.27 5.64 13.22
N ASN A 70 7.67 6.88 12.96
CA ASN A 70 9.07 7.32 12.91
C ASN A 70 9.91 6.60 11.82
N LEU A 71 9.29 6.02 10.81
CA LEU A 71 9.98 5.43 9.67
C LEU A 71 10.23 6.47 8.58
N PRO A 72 11.34 6.40 7.86
CA PRO A 72 11.58 7.26 6.71
C PRO A 72 10.50 7.10 5.65
N LEU A 73 9.99 8.20 5.09
CA LEU A 73 8.98 8.14 4.03
C LEU A 73 9.46 7.34 2.81
N SER A 74 10.76 7.39 2.50
CA SER A 74 11.37 6.60 1.42
C SER A 74 11.20 5.09 1.64
N GLU A 75 11.36 4.61 2.87
CA GLU A 75 11.19 3.19 3.22
C GLU A 75 9.72 2.76 3.06
N ILE A 76 8.79 3.61 3.50
CA ILE A 76 7.36 3.35 3.34
C ILE A 76 6.97 3.28 1.86
N TYR A 77 7.46 4.23 1.05
CA TYR A 77 7.23 4.23 -0.40
C TYR A 77 7.87 3.03 -1.10
N GLU A 78 9.08 2.65 -0.70
CA GLU A 78 9.79 1.49 -1.25
C GLU A 78 8.97 0.22 -1.07
N VAL A 79 8.47 -0.04 0.14
CA VAL A 79 7.60 -1.19 0.43
C VAL A 79 6.26 -1.07 -0.32
N ALA A 80 5.61 0.08 -0.27
CA ALA A 80 4.31 0.29 -0.89
C ALA A 80 4.35 0.15 -2.42
N THR A 81 5.45 0.52 -3.08
CA THR A 81 5.59 0.40 -4.54
C THR A 81 6.10 -0.97 -5.00
N PHE A 82 6.74 -1.72 -4.11
CA PHE A 82 7.23 -3.06 -4.42
C PHE A 82 6.09 -4.05 -4.65
N TYR A 83 5.04 -3.98 -3.85
CA TYR A 83 3.91 -4.89 -3.94
C TYR A 83 2.83 -4.36 -4.88
N ALA A 84 2.53 -5.10 -5.97
CA ALA A 84 1.47 -4.76 -6.93
C ALA A 84 0.05 -4.69 -6.30
N HIS A 85 -0.11 -5.21 -5.09
CA HIS A 85 -1.35 -5.14 -4.33
C HIS A 85 -1.70 -3.71 -3.91
N PHE A 86 -0.71 -2.89 -3.60
CA PHE A 86 -0.94 -1.54 -3.13
C PHE A 86 -1.15 -0.56 -4.29
N ASN A 87 -2.18 0.26 -4.16
CA ASN A 87 -2.52 1.27 -5.15
C ASN A 87 -2.25 2.67 -4.58
N ILE A 88 -1.14 3.29 -5.00
CA ILE A 88 -0.71 4.60 -4.51
C ILE A 88 -1.25 5.69 -5.41
N ILE A 89 -1.98 6.65 -4.82
CA ILE A 89 -2.52 7.80 -5.52
C ILE A 89 -1.85 9.08 -5.02
N LYS A 90 -1.33 9.84 -5.98
CA LYS A 90 -0.71 11.14 -5.74
C LYS A 90 -1.67 12.24 -6.16
N ASN A 91 -1.89 13.21 -5.28
CA ASN A 91 -2.63 14.45 -5.57
C ASN A 91 -4.10 14.25 -6.06
N ALA A 92 -4.74 13.14 -5.74
CA ALA A 92 -6.15 12.96 -6.02
C ALA A 92 -6.99 13.61 -4.92
N GLU A 93 -7.90 14.51 -5.28
CA GLU A 93 -8.83 15.15 -4.35
C GLU A 93 -9.99 14.20 -4.00
N THR A 94 -10.39 13.37 -4.93
CA THR A 94 -11.44 12.34 -4.75
C THR A 94 -11.09 11.11 -5.57
N TYR A 95 -11.03 9.98 -4.92
CA TYR A 95 -10.89 8.69 -5.57
C TYR A 95 -12.06 7.80 -5.15
N GLU A 96 -12.81 7.33 -6.14
CA GLU A 96 -13.80 6.29 -5.91
C GLU A 96 -13.07 4.94 -5.93
N PRO A 97 -13.17 4.13 -4.85
CA PRO A 97 -12.54 2.82 -4.84
C PRO A 97 -13.11 1.96 -5.96
N LEU A 98 -12.25 1.58 -6.89
CA LEU A 98 -12.61 0.71 -8.01
C LEU A 98 -12.28 -0.73 -7.63
N ASN A 99 -13.17 -1.65 -7.96
CA ASN A 99 -12.85 -3.06 -7.91
C ASN A 99 -11.73 -3.35 -8.91
N VAL A 100 -10.58 -3.80 -8.43
CA VAL A 100 -9.44 -4.09 -9.29
C VAL A 100 -9.45 -5.56 -9.67
N VAL A 101 -9.50 -5.81 -10.98
CA VAL A 101 -9.38 -7.14 -11.58
C VAL A 101 -7.98 -7.27 -12.17
N ARG A 102 -7.19 -8.21 -11.63
CA ARG A 102 -5.83 -8.47 -12.12
C ARG A 102 -5.81 -9.77 -12.92
N VAL A 103 -5.34 -9.71 -14.15
CA VAL A 103 -5.16 -10.89 -15.02
C VAL A 103 -3.68 -11.23 -15.01
N CYS A 104 -3.36 -12.49 -14.68
CA CYS A 104 -1.98 -12.97 -14.68
C CYS A 104 -1.40 -12.95 -16.10
N GLU A 105 -0.27 -12.23 -16.29
CA GLU A 105 0.45 -12.16 -17.57
C GLU A 105 1.75 -12.97 -17.59
N SER A 106 1.89 -13.94 -16.67
CA SER A 106 3.02 -14.85 -16.69
C SER A 106 2.94 -15.83 -17.86
N LEU A 107 4.09 -16.33 -18.29
CA LEU A 107 4.27 -17.15 -19.48
C LEU A 107 3.21 -18.26 -19.64
N THR A 108 2.94 -19.03 -18.58
CA THR A 108 1.93 -20.10 -18.63
C THR A 108 0.54 -19.53 -18.93
N CYS A 109 0.12 -18.49 -18.22
CA CYS A 109 -1.19 -17.88 -18.43
C CYS A 109 -1.28 -17.23 -19.84
N GLU A 110 -0.21 -16.64 -20.33
CA GLU A 110 -0.15 -16.08 -21.68
C GLU A 110 -0.35 -17.17 -22.75
N LEU A 111 0.32 -18.33 -22.62
CA LEU A 111 0.14 -19.48 -23.52
C LEU A 111 -1.30 -20.02 -23.50
N PHE A 112 -2.03 -19.86 -22.40
CA PHE A 112 -3.43 -20.28 -22.24
C PHE A 112 -4.44 -19.16 -22.48
N GLY A 113 -4.05 -18.06 -23.13
CA GLY A 113 -4.96 -17.02 -23.63
C GLY A 113 -5.22 -15.89 -22.64
N ALA A 114 -4.34 -15.64 -21.65
CA ALA A 114 -4.52 -14.53 -20.70
C ALA A 114 -4.58 -13.17 -21.39
N HIS A 115 -3.84 -12.98 -22.50
CA HIS A 115 -3.86 -11.72 -23.24
C HIS A 115 -5.22 -11.44 -23.88
N GLU A 116 -5.88 -12.46 -24.46
CA GLU A 116 -7.25 -12.31 -24.98
C GLU A 116 -8.24 -12.02 -23.86
N LEU A 117 -8.11 -12.73 -22.72
CA LEU A 117 -8.94 -12.50 -21.55
C LEU A 117 -8.79 -11.07 -21.02
N LEU A 118 -7.55 -10.59 -20.91
CA LEU A 118 -7.26 -9.22 -20.50
C LEU A 118 -7.95 -8.19 -21.41
N ASN A 119 -7.88 -8.37 -22.72
CA ASN A 119 -8.49 -7.47 -23.69
C ASN A 119 -10.02 -7.48 -23.59
N LYS A 120 -10.64 -8.65 -23.52
CA LYS A 120 -12.09 -8.80 -23.32
C LYS A 120 -12.58 -8.15 -22.04
N LEU A 121 -11.84 -8.33 -20.94
CA LEU A 121 -12.19 -7.71 -19.66
C LEU A 121 -12.01 -6.18 -19.70
N LYS A 122 -11.00 -5.66 -20.41
CA LYS A 122 -10.81 -4.22 -20.61
C LYS A 122 -11.96 -3.59 -21.40
N GLU A 123 -12.54 -4.29 -22.37
CA GLU A 123 -13.73 -3.81 -23.10
C GLU A 123 -14.96 -3.67 -22.17
N SER A 124 -14.99 -4.45 -21.08
CA SER A 124 -16.04 -4.40 -20.06
C SER A 124 -15.72 -3.45 -18.90
N GLU A 125 -14.58 -2.74 -18.96
CA GLU A 125 -14.15 -1.80 -17.93
C GLU A 125 -15.16 -0.64 -17.79
N ASN A 126 -15.47 -0.30 -16.56
CA ASN A 126 -16.40 0.79 -16.25
C ASN A 126 -15.89 1.57 -15.00
N LYS A 127 -16.64 2.57 -14.56
CA LYS A 127 -16.25 3.41 -13.41
C LYS A 127 -16.00 2.61 -12.11
N ASN A 128 -16.60 1.44 -11.98
CA ASN A 128 -16.51 0.63 -10.77
C ASN A 128 -15.50 -0.52 -10.86
N ILE A 129 -14.99 -0.84 -12.06
CA ILE A 129 -14.09 -1.95 -12.31
C ILE A 129 -12.90 -1.45 -13.11
N LYS A 130 -11.70 -1.71 -12.62
CA LYS A 130 -10.44 -1.46 -13.31
C LYS A 130 -9.73 -2.78 -13.60
N VAL A 131 -9.38 -3.02 -14.85
CA VAL A 131 -8.70 -4.23 -15.29
C VAL A 131 -7.23 -3.94 -15.55
N VAL A 132 -6.34 -4.66 -14.87
CA VAL A 132 -4.89 -4.49 -14.97
C VAL A 132 -4.17 -5.82 -15.15
N PRO A 133 -3.03 -5.84 -15.86
CA PRO A 133 -2.16 -7.01 -15.83
C PRO A 133 -1.60 -7.20 -14.41
N GLY A 134 -1.29 -8.45 -14.08
CA GLY A 134 -0.75 -8.80 -12.77
C GLY A 134 0.37 -9.83 -12.84
N PRO A 135 1.20 -9.91 -11.79
CA PRO A 135 2.26 -10.92 -11.71
C PRO A 135 1.69 -12.33 -11.54
N CYS A 136 2.56 -13.31 -11.57
CA CYS A 136 2.18 -14.72 -11.35
C CYS A 136 1.49 -14.90 -10.00
N MET A 137 0.32 -15.55 -10.03
CA MET A 137 -0.52 -15.81 -8.84
C MET A 137 -0.31 -17.19 -8.24
N GLY A 138 0.65 -17.96 -8.77
CA GLY A 138 0.99 -19.29 -8.26
C GLY A 138 0.00 -20.41 -8.62
N ARG A 139 -0.95 -20.17 -9.54
CA ARG A 139 -1.97 -21.13 -9.96
C ARG A 139 -1.85 -21.48 -11.45
N CYS A 140 -0.63 -21.83 -11.87
CA CYS A 140 -0.34 -22.19 -13.27
C CYS A 140 -1.01 -23.50 -13.71
N ASP A 141 -1.45 -24.33 -12.76
CA ASP A 141 -2.19 -25.57 -12.97
C ASP A 141 -3.58 -25.35 -13.61
N VAL A 142 -4.13 -24.14 -13.46
CA VAL A 142 -5.48 -23.77 -13.92
C VAL A 142 -5.47 -22.47 -14.73
N ALA A 143 -4.41 -22.26 -15.47
CA ALA A 143 -4.25 -21.07 -16.31
C ALA A 143 -5.35 -20.96 -17.40
N PRO A 144 -5.80 -19.74 -17.77
CA PRO A 144 -5.40 -18.44 -17.27
C PRO A 144 -6.09 -18.05 -15.95
N THR A 145 -5.38 -17.40 -15.03
CA THR A 145 -5.89 -17.02 -13.72
C THR A 145 -6.16 -15.52 -13.59
N VAL A 146 -7.19 -15.20 -12.84
CA VAL A 146 -7.62 -13.84 -12.55
C VAL A 146 -7.77 -13.65 -11.05
N CYS A 147 -7.39 -12.49 -10.55
CA CYS A 147 -7.61 -12.10 -9.18
C CYS A 147 -8.57 -10.89 -9.14
N VAL A 148 -9.69 -11.05 -8.44
CA VAL A 148 -10.65 -9.97 -8.20
C VAL A 148 -10.48 -9.51 -6.77
N LEU A 149 -10.16 -8.24 -6.56
CA LEU A 149 -9.73 -7.71 -5.27
C LEU A 149 -8.47 -8.47 -4.78
N SER A 150 -8.63 -9.35 -3.80
CA SER A 150 -7.57 -10.23 -3.28
C SER A 150 -7.87 -11.73 -3.48
N LEU A 151 -8.99 -12.08 -4.13
CA LEU A 151 -9.40 -13.45 -4.35
C LEU A 151 -8.99 -13.94 -5.74
N ILE A 152 -8.28 -15.07 -5.79
CA ILE A 152 -7.88 -15.71 -7.05
C ILE A 152 -9.08 -16.49 -7.59
N HIS A 153 -9.43 -16.20 -8.84
CA HIS A 153 -10.47 -16.91 -9.60
C HIS A 153 -9.84 -17.70 -10.73
N ILE A 154 -10.40 -18.85 -10.99
CA ILE A 154 -9.97 -19.85 -11.96
C ILE A 154 -11.05 -19.99 -13.01
#